data_30d2616d1fbb2bd87876b75d04492f6d
#
_entry.id   30d2616d1fbb2bd87876b75d04492f6d
#
_cell.length_a   1.000
_cell.length_b   1.000
_cell.length_c   1.000
_cell.angle_alpha   90.00
_cell.angle_beta   90.00
_cell.angle_gamma   90.00
#
_symmetry.space_group_name_H-M   'P 1'
#
loop_
_entity.id
_entity.type
_entity.pdbx_description
1 polymer ?
#
loop_
_entity_poly.entity_id
_entity_poly.type
_entity_poly.pdbx_seq_one_letter_code
_entity_poly.pdbx_strand_id
1 'polypeptide(L)'
;MNSDLEDKVVLVTGGAGGIGSVISKSFADQGARVIVHYNHSKENAEKISKEIDGLAVNADLTDSKQTKELFKHIIEKEGKIDVCIANAGKYPKDYAPLWEIESSRWDNTISTNLSLAFNTSRYFLKHASETKKGSLVLIGSTAGIYGEAGHADYAAAKGAITSGLLRTLKNDAAQIGNGVRVNAIAPGWTVSQKRIDEGIDQSRVKRITSTMSLKKLARPEDVANSAIMLASDSLSGHITGQVIEIAGGMEGRLVTGTK
;
A
#
# COMPACT_ATOMS: atom_id res chain seq x y z
N MET A 1 21.31 -7.93 -7.19
CA MET A 1 20.23 -8.77 -7.71
C MET A 1 19.45 -7.94 -8.75
N ASN A 2 19.13 -8.51 -9.89
CA ASN A 2 18.28 -7.84 -10.88
C ASN A 2 16.82 -8.03 -10.47
N SER A 3 16.07 -6.94 -10.34
CA SER A 3 14.66 -6.95 -9.93
C SER A 3 13.69 -7.28 -11.09
N ASP A 4 14.19 -7.45 -12.32
CA ASP A 4 13.39 -7.66 -13.56
C ASP A 4 12.22 -6.66 -13.73
N LEU A 5 12.38 -5.44 -13.20
CA LEU A 5 11.37 -4.38 -13.25
C LEU A 5 11.63 -3.33 -14.34
N GLU A 6 12.74 -3.43 -15.07
CA GLU A 6 13.04 -2.57 -16.21
C GLU A 6 11.90 -2.65 -17.24
N ASP A 7 11.43 -1.52 -17.73
CA ASP A 7 10.30 -1.38 -18.67
C ASP A 7 8.94 -1.94 -18.20
N LYS A 8 8.82 -2.38 -16.95
CA LYS A 8 7.53 -2.75 -16.38
C LYS A 8 6.66 -1.52 -16.11
N VAL A 9 5.39 -1.60 -16.46
CA VAL A 9 4.41 -0.56 -16.13
C VAL A 9 3.86 -0.81 -14.72
N VAL A 10 4.13 0.14 -13.82
CA VAL A 10 3.81 0.03 -12.40
C VAL A 10 2.83 1.13 -11.99
N LEU A 11 1.61 0.75 -11.65
CA LEU A 11 0.63 1.65 -11.06
C LEU A 11 0.81 1.73 -9.55
N VAL A 12 1.09 2.92 -9.01
CA VAL A 12 1.12 3.19 -7.56
C VAL A 12 -0.07 4.04 -7.17
N THR A 13 -1.08 3.43 -6.54
CA THR A 13 -2.22 4.21 -6.06
C THR A 13 -1.85 5.02 -4.83
N GLY A 14 -2.30 6.29 -4.78
CA GLY A 14 -1.80 7.22 -3.76
C GLY A 14 -0.29 7.48 -3.87
N GLY A 15 0.25 7.39 -5.08
CA GLY A 15 1.69 7.54 -5.38
C GLY A 15 2.27 8.92 -5.08
N ALA A 16 1.41 9.91 -4.80
CA ALA A 16 1.82 11.25 -4.35
C ALA A 16 1.87 11.42 -2.82
N GLY A 17 1.47 10.40 -2.05
CA GLY A 17 1.46 10.41 -0.58
C GLY A 17 2.83 10.08 0.04
N GLY A 18 2.91 10.10 1.37
CA GLY A 18 4.18 9.92 2.09
C GLY A 18 4.93 8.61 1.74
N ILE A 19 4.27 7.45 1.89
CA ILE A 19 4.84 6.15 1.52
C ILE A 19 4.81 5.98 0.00
N GLY A 20 3.70 6.33 -0.65
CA GLY A 20 3.52 6.14 -2.09
C GLY A 20 4.54 6.88 -2.95
N SER A 21 4.96 8.09 -2.54
CA SER A 21 5.97 8.86 -3.27
C SER A 21 7.34 8.20 -3.28
N VAL A 22 7.71 7.58 -2.15
CA VAL A 22 8.96 6.82 -2.05
C VAL A 22 8.86 5.54 -2.86
N ILE A 23 7.74 4.82 -2.78
CA ILE A 23 7.49 3.65 -3.63
C ILE A 23 7.62 4.03 -5.11
N SER A 24 6.96 5.11 -5.56
CA SER A 24 7.01 5.56 -6.96
C SER A 24 8.45 5.81 -7.42
N LYS A 25 9.24 6.54 -6.64
CA LYS A 25 10.64 6.83 -6.95
C LYS A 25 11.48 5.54 -6.96
N SER A 26 11.32 4.69 -5.96
CA SER A 26 12.09 3.44 -5.86
C SER A 26 11.82 2.48 -7.02
N PHE A 27 10.59 2.43 -7.55
CA PHE A 27 10.31 1.66 -8.77
C PHE A 27 10.92 2.28 -10.02
N ALA A 28 10.91 3.62 -10.14
CA ALA A 28 11.60 4.31 -11.22
C ALA A 28 13.10 4.07 -11.21
N ASP A 29 13.73 4.05 -10.02
CA ASP A 29 15.14 3.70 -9.84
C ASP A 29 15.47 2.26 -10.28
N GLN A 30 14.47 1.38 -10.40
CA GLN A 30 14.58 0.04 -10.99
C GLN A 30 14.32 0.00 -12.50
N GLY A 31 14.18 1.15 -13.16
CA GLY A 31 13.89 1.26 -14.59
C GLY A 31 12.42 1.03 -14.96
N ALA A 32 11.52 1.01 -13.98
CA ALA A 32 10.08 0.85 -14.26
C ALA A 32 9.44 2.15 -14.78
N ARG A 33 8.44 2.01 -15.64
CA ARG A 33 7.55 3.09 -16.09
C ARG A 33 6.44 3.28 -15.05
N VAL A 34 6.53 4.34 -14.24
CA VAL A 34 5.66 4.51 -13.07
C VAL A 34 4.48 5.42 -13.34
N ILE A 35 3.30 4.93 -13.01
CA ILE A 35 2.05 5.67 -13.02
C ILE A 35 1.72 6.13 -11.59
N VAL A 36 1.84 7.43 -11.36
CA VAL A 36 1.60 8.07 -10.06
C VAL A 36 0.13 8.47 -9.96
N HIS A 37 -0.68 7.64 -9.32
CA HIS A 37 -2.08 7.98 -9.10
C HIS A 37 -2.24 8.91 -7.89
N TYR A 38 -3.17 9.89 -8.04
CA TYR A 38 -3.60 10.80 -6.98
C TYR A 38 -5.12 11.04 -7.01
N ASN A 39 -5.69 11.46 -5.88
CA ASN A 39 -7.07 11.99 -5.82
C ASN A 39 -7.04 13.52 -5.70
N HIS A 40 -6.43 14.07 -4.64
CA HIS A 40 -6.43 15.52 -4.36
C HIS A 40 -5.05 16.18 -4.53
N SER A 41 -3.96 15.44 -4.41
CA SER A 41 -2.59 15.99 -4.38
C SER A 41 -1.99 16.16 -5.77
N LYS A 42 -2.65 16.94 -6.64
CA LYS A 42 -2.26 17.14 -8.05
C LYS A 42 -0.82 17.65 -8.20
N GLU A 43 -0.50 18.77 -7.55
CA GLU A 43 0.83 19.41 -7.67
C GLU A 43 1.97 18.45 -7.27
N ASN A 44 1.78 17.72 -6.18
CA ASN A 44 2.79 16.75 -5.73
C ASN A 44 2.91 15.55 -6.69
N ALA A 45 1.79 15.07 -7.25
CA ALA A 45 1.81 13.99 -8.23
C ALA A 45 2.51 14.39 -9.52
N GLU A 46 2.21 15.59 -10.05
CA GLU A 46 2.86 16.16 -11.24
C GLU A 46 4.35 16.41 -11.02
N LYS A 47 4.72 16.89 -9.82
CA LYS A 47 6.13 17.06 -9.45
C LYS A 47 6.87 15.73 -9.44
N ILE A 48 6.32 14.71 -8.76
CA ILE A 48 6.96 13.40 -8.66
C ILE A 48 7.03 12.74 -10.03
N SER A 49 5.93 12.75 -10.81
CA SER A 49 5.93 12.15 -12.14
C SER A 49 6.96 12.79 -13.07
N LYS A 50 7.16 14.11 -12.98
CA LYS A 50 8.21 14.81 -13.73
C LYS A 50 9.61 14.41 -13.27
N GLU A 51 9.83 14.24 -11.96
CA GLU A 51 11.13 13.83 -11.41
C GLU A 51 11.56 12.43 -11.88
N ILE A 52 10.58 11.53 -12.09
CA ILE A 52 10.84 10.11 -12.41
C ILE A 52 10.50 9.74 -13.85
N ASP A 53 10.26 10.72 -14.72
CA ASP A 53 9.78 10.51 -16.10
C ASP A 53 8.55 9.58 -16.19
N GLY A 54 7.64 9.74 -15.22
CA GLY A 54 6.43 8.93 -15.09
C GLY A 54 5.16 9.67 -15.53
N LEU A 55 4.01 9.05 -15.32
CA LEU A 55 2.70 9.60 -15.66
C LEU A 55 1.88 9.88 -14.40
N ALA A 56 1.41 11.13 -14.21
CA ALA A 56 0.43 11.44 -13.16
C ALA A 56 -1.00 11.21 -13.68
N VAL A 57 -1.83 10.52 -12.88
CA VAL A 57 -3.22 10.22 -13.22
C VAL A 57 -4.15 10.48 -12.03
N ASN A 58 -5.33 11.05 -12.32
CA ASN A 58 -6.31 11.39 -11.30
C ASN A 58 -7.50 10.43 -11.31
N ALA A 59 -7.95 9.99 -10.15
CA ALA A 59 -9.24 9.34 -9.96
C ALA A 59 -9.64 9.34 -8.47
N ASP A 60 -10.92 9.29 -8.17
CA ASP A 60 -11.42 8.84 -6.88
C ASP A 60 -11.64 7.32 -6.93
N LEU A 61 -10.77 6.57 -6.26
CA LEU A 61 -10.84 5.10 -6.25
C LEU A 61 -12.00 4.55 -5.39
N THR A 62 -12.68 5.37 -4.62
CA THR A 62 -13.93 4.98 -3.96
C THR A 62 -15.07 4.88 -4.97
N ASP A 63 -14.96 5.59 -6.09
CA ASP A 63 -15.87 5.50 -7.24
C ASP A 63 -15.38 4.42 -8.22
N SER A 64 -16.18 3.37 -8.35
CA SER A 64 -15.87 2.24 -9.25
C SER A 64 -15.84 2.65 -10.74
N LYS A 65 -16.60 3.69 -11.15
CA LYS A 65 -16.60 4.17 -12.54
C LYS A 65 -15.30 4.92 -12.84
N GLN A 66 -14.90 5.84 -11.96
CA GLN A 66 -13.63 6.55 -12.10
C GLN A 66 -12.43 5.58 -12.06
N THR A 67 -12.47 4.58 -11.18
CA THR A 67 -11.43 3.53 -11.14
C THR A 67 -11.36 2.78 -12.48
N LYS A 68 -12.51 2.42 -13.06
CA LYS A 68 -12.56 1.76 -14.38
C LYS A 68 -11.92 2.60 -15.48
N GLU A 69 -12.31 3.88 -15.54
CA GLU A 69 -11.76 4.81 -16.57
C GLU A 69 -10.26 5.07 -16.36
N LEU A 70 -9.78 5.10 -15.11
CA LEU A 70 -8.36 5.18 -14.79
C LEU A 70 -7.58 4.00 -15.42
N PHE A 71 -8.01 2.77 -15.15
CA PHE A 71 -7.35 1.58 -15.72
C PHE A 71 -7.38 1.57 -17.23
N LYS A 72 -8.55 1.91 -17.83
CA LYS A 72 -8.70 2.04 -19.28
C LYS A 72 -7.71 3.05 -19.85
N HIS A 73 -7.64 4.25 -19.29
CA HIS A 73 -6.72 5.31 -19.74
C HIS A 73 -5.24 4.88 -19.66
N ILE A 74 -4.84 4.22 -18.57
CA ILE A 74 -3.46 3.73 -18.44
C ILE A 74 -3.16 2.68 -19.51
N ILE A 75 -4.07 1.72 -19.71
CA ILE A 75 -3.89 0.65 -20.70
C ILE A 75 -3.83 1.22 -22.13
N GLU A 76 -4.67 2.19 -22.47
CA GLU A 76 -4.64 2.87 -23.77
C GLU A 76 -3.31 3.60 -24.00
N LYS A 77 -2.72 4.18 -22.95
CA LYS A 77 -1.48 4.95 -23.06
C LYS A 77 -0.22 4.12 -22.98
N GLU A 78 -0.18 3.12 -22.10
CA GLU A 78 1.01 2.33 -21.78
C GLU A 78 0.96 0.89 -22.34
N GLY A 79 -0.19 0.49 -22.88
CA GLY A 79 -0.43 -0.84 -23.43
C GLY A 79 -0.72 -1.92 -22.38
N LYS A 80 -0.27 -1.76 -21.15
CA LYS A 80 -0.39 -2.76 -20.07
C LYS A 80 -0.23 -2.14 -18.68
N ILE A 81 -0.51 -2.95 -17.65
CA ILE A 81 -0.11 -2.71 -16.25
C ILE A 81 0.47 -4.02 -15.73
N ASP A 82 1.77 -4.09 -15.54
CA ASP A 82 2.46 -5.30 -15.04
C ASP A 82 2.34 -5.44 -13.53
N VAL A 83 2.41 -4.31 -12.81
CA VAL A 83 2.39 -4.27 -11.34
C VAL A 83 1.41 -3.23 -10.86
N CYS A 84 0.64 -3.57 -9.83
CA CYS A 84 -0.21 -2.62 -9.13
C CYS A 84 0.10 -2.61 -7.64
N ILE A 85 0.54 -1.46 -7.13
CA ILE A 85 0.71 -1.22 -5.70
C ILE A 85 -0.53 -0.49 -5.18
N ALA A 86 -1.42 -1.23 -4.56
CA ALA A 86 -2.66 -0.71 -3.96
C ALA A 86 -2.35 -0.04 -2.61
N ASN A 87 -1.69 1.12 -2.69
CA ASN A 87 -1.21 1.87 -1.54
C ASN A 87 -2.18 2.96 -1.05
N ALA A 88 -3.08 3.46 -1.90
CA ALA A 88 -4.03 4.48 -1.50
C ALA A 88 -4.80 4.10 -0.23
N GLY A 89 -4.98 5.07 0.66
CA GLY A 89 -5.70 4.90 1.92
C GLY A 89 -5.54 6.13 2.80
N LYS A 90 -6.43 6.26 3.79
CA LYS A 90 -6.44 7.40 4.72
C LYS A 90 -6.48 6.90 6.16
N TYR A 91 -5.50 7.32 6.96
CA TYR A 91 -5.50 7.10 8.40
C TYR A 91 -6.36 8.17 9.09
N PRO A 92 -7.35 7.78 9.91
CA PRO A 92 -8.12 8.75 10.73
C PRO A 92 -7.19 9.37 11.76
N LYS A 93 -7.19 10.71 11.86
CA LYS A 93 -6.27 11.42 12.77
C LYS A 93 -6.74 11.41 14.22
N ASP A 94 -8.07 11.39 14.41
CA ASP A 94 -8.67 11.58 15.73
C ASP A 94 -8.80 10.22 16.44
N TYR A 95 -8.33 10.18 17.68
CA TYR A 95 -8.56 9.04 18.57
C TYR A 95 -10.04 9.03 18.99
N ALA A 96 -10.70 7.87 18.82
CA ALA A 96 -12.04 7.64 19.37
C ALA A 96 -12.18 6.17 19.76
N PRO A 97 -12.52 5.81 21.01
CA PRO A 97 -12.84 4.44 21.36
C PRO A 97 -14.07 3.98 20.57
N LEU A 98 -14.22 2.66 20.36
CA LEU A 98 -15.24 2.12 19.47
C LEU A 98 -16.65 2.66 19.74
N TRP A 99 -17.03 2.82 20.99
CA TRP A 99 -18.36 3.31 21.39
C TRP A 99 -18.60 4.81 21.14
N GLU A 100 -17.57 5.55 20.72
CA GLU A 100 -17.65 6.97 20.33
C GLU A 100 -17.42 7.17 18.83
N ILE A 101 -17.15 6.09 18.06
CA ILE A 101 -16.98 6.20 16.60
C ILE A 101 -18.35 6.41 15.96
N GLU A 102 -18.54 7.59 15.38
CA GLU A 102 -19.73 7.90 14.58
C GLU A 102 -19.80 7.01 13.31
N SER A 103 -21.03 6.60 12.95
CA SER A 103 -21.25 5.77 11.75
C SER A 103 -20.67 6.40 10.48
N SER A 104 -20.77 7.73 10.36
CA SER A 104 -20.20 8.47 9.22
C SER A 104 -18.68 8.36 9.13
N ARG A 105 -17.97 8.35 10.27
CA ARG A 105 -16.53 8.11 10.32
C ARG A 105 -16.22 6.66 9.93
N TRP A 106 -16.97 5.70 10.44
CA TRP A 106 -16.85 4.30 10.08
C TRP A 106 -16.98 4.10 8.56
N ASP A 107 -18.10 4.58 7.98
CA ASP A 107 -18.39 4.43 6.56
C ASP A 107 -17.31 5.09 5.68
N ASN A 108 -16.89 6.30 6.04
CA ASN A 108 -15.81 6.99 5.34
C ASN A 108 -14.48 6.23 5.43
N THR A 109 -14.14 5.66 6.59
CA THR A 109 -12.89 4.91 6.76
C THR A 109 -12.91 3.59 5.98
N ILE A 110 -14.04 2.87 5.98
CA ILE A 110 -14.21 1.68 5.15
C ILE A 110 -14.11 2.04 3.66
N SER A 111 -14.79 3.09 3.24
CA SER A 111 -14.77 3.55 1.85
C SER A 111 -13.34 3.93 1.40
N THR A 112 -12.65 4.78 2.17
CA THR A 112 -11.33 5.33 1.82
C THR A 112 -10.16 4.38 2.10
N ASN A 113 -10.39 3.15 2.52
CA ASN A 113 -9.37 2.11 2.71
C ASN A 113 -9.76 0.79 2.05
N LEU A 114 -10.89 0.18 2.44
CA LEU A 114 -11.26 -1.14 1.96
C LEU A 114 -11.91 -1.09 0.58
N SER A 115 -12.91 -0.22 0.37
CA SER A 115 -13.64 -0.15 -0.91
C SER A 115 -12.73 0.28 -2.05
N LEU A 116 -11.81 1.24 -1.82
CA LEU A 116 -10.84 1.62 -2.85
C LEU A 116 -9.82 0.52 -3.16
N ALA A 117 -9.39 -0.26 -2.15
CA ALA A 117 -8.51 -1.41 -2.37
C ALA A 117 -9.24 -2.50 -3.18
N PHE A 118 -10.53 -2.74 -2.89
CA PHE A 118 -11.38 -3.64 -3.67
C PHE A 118 -11.49 -3.17 -5.13
N ASN A 119 -11.84 -1.91 -5.39
CA ASN A 119 -11.98 -1.38 -6.74
C ASN A 119 -10.67 -1.50 -7.52
N THR A 120 -9.55 -1.10 -6.91
CA THR A 120 -8.21 -1.22 -7.49
C THR A 120 -7.89 -2.68 -7.86
N SER A 121 -8.07 -3.60 -6.92
CA SER A 121 -7.81 -5.04 -7.12
C SER A 121 -8.69 -5.62 -8.23
N ARG A 122 -9.98 -5.27 -8.24
CA ARG A 122 -10.94 -5.73 -9.24
C ARG A 122 -10.51 -5.39 -10.66
N TYR A 123 -10.15 -4.15 -10.91
CA TYR A 123 -9.78 -3.72 -12.28
C TYR A 123 -8.40 -4.18 -12.67
N PHE A 124 -7.46 -4.27 -11.72
CA PHE A 124 -6.16 -4.87 -11.99
C PHE A 124 -6.28 -6.36 -12.36
N LEU A 125 -7.00 -7.16 -11.57
CA LEU A 125 -7.17 -8.59 -11.87
C LEU A 125 -7.99 -8.82 -13.13
N LYS A 126 -8.94 -7.94 -13.47
CA LYS A 126 -9.61 -7.98 -14.77
C LYS A 126 -8.63 -7.80 -15.92
N HIS A 127 -7.72 -6.83 -15.84
CA HIS A 127 -6.66 -6.66 -16.85
C HIS A 127 -5.70 -7.87 -16.85
N ALA A 128 -5.26 -8.35 -15.69
CA ALA A 128 -4.41 -9.52 -15.57
C ALA A 128 -5.07 -10.79 -16.15
N SER A 129 -6.42 -10.88 -16.14
CA SER A 129 -7.13 -12.02 -16.76
C SER A 129 -6.99 -12.07 -18.29
N GLU A 130 -6.69 -10.94 -18.92
CA GLU A 130 -6.43 -10.83 -20.36
C GLU A 130 -4.96 -11.10 -20.66
N THR A 131 -4.04 -10.52 -19.89
CA THR A 131 -2.58 -10.62 -20.10
C THR A 131 -1.95 -11.91 -19.53
N LYS A 132 -2.64 -12.60 -18.62
CA LYS A 132 -2.18 -13.82 -17.91
C LYS A 132 -0.96 -13.58 -17.01
N LYS A 133 -0.62 -12.34 -16.74
CA LYS A 133 0.53 -11.92 -15.91
C LYS A 133 0.16 -10.71 -15.06
N GLY A 134 0.81 -10.58 -13.90
CA GLY A 134 0.72 -9.40 -13.07
C GLY A 134 1.03 -9.65 -11.60
N SER A 135 1.52 -8.62 -10.92
CA SER A 135 1.74 -8.63 -9.48
C SER A 135 0.91 -7.54 -8.80
N LEU A 136 0.01 -7.93 -7.91
CA LEU A 136 -0.76 -7.04 -7.05
C LEU A 136 -0.15 -7.04 -5.64
N VAL A 137 0.24 -5.87 -5.15
CA VAL A 137 0.72 -5.68 -3.79
C VAL A 137 -0.22 -4.76 -3.04
N LEU A 138 -0.91 -5.30 -2.05
CA LEU A 138 -1.83 -4.55 -1.19
C LEU A 138 -1.07 -3.91 -0.02
N ILE A 139 -1.33 -2.66 0.30
CA ILE A 139 -0.78 -2.03 1.49
C ILE A 139 -1.79 -2.07 2.64
N GLY A 140 -1.54 -3.01 3.54
CA GLY A 140 -2.26 -3.19 4.80
C GLY A 140 -1.77 -2.24 5.90
N SER A 141 -1.74 -2.73 7.13
CA SER A 141 -1.15 -2.08 8.31
C SER A 141 -1.03 -3.09 9.45
N THR A 142 -0.07 -2.88 10.35
CA THR A 142 -0.03 -3.62 11.64
C THR A 142 -1.27 -3.38 12.49
N ALA A 143 -1.96 -2.26 12.32
CA ALA A 143 -3.26 -2.02 12.95
C ALA A 143 -4.31 -3.08 12.56
N GLY A 144 -4.25 -3.61 11.33
CA GLY A 144 -5.12 -4.68 10.87
C GLY A 144 -4.73 -6.07 11.37
N ILE A 145 -3.53 -6.24 11.92
CA ILE A 145 -3.01 -7.51 12.45
C ILE A 145 -3.14 -7.56 13.96
N TYR A 146 -2.72 -6.50 14.64
CA TYR A 146 -2.64 -6.43 16.11
C TYR A 146 -3.75 -5.59 16.75
N GLY A 147 -4.55 -4.88 15.93
CA GLY A 147 -5.47 -3.87 16.41
C GLY A 147 -4.77 -2.54 16.73
N GLU A 148 -5.57 -1.48 16.83
CA GLU A 148 -5.10 -0.15 17.24
C GLU A 148 -6.18 0.55 18.06
N ALA A 149 -5.92 0.79 19.34
CA ALA A 149 -6.87 1.46 20.22
C ALA A 149 -7.25 2.84 19.65
N GLY A 150 -8.55 3.16 19.67
CA GLY A 150 -9.08 4.41 19.14
C GLY A 150 -9.23 4.48 17.60
N HIS A 151 -8.94 3.38 16.89
CA HIS A 151 -8.98 3.30 15.43
C HIS A 151 -9.58 1.96 14.95
N ALA A 152 -10.67 1.52 15.60
CA ALA A 152 -11.32 0.25 15.27
C ALA A 152 -11.82 0.18 13.83
N ASP A 153 -12.27 1.31 13.28
CA ASP A 153 -12.65 1.48 11.87
C ASP A 153 -11.49 1.22 10.89
N TYR A 154 -10.32 1.79 11.19
CA TYR A 154 -9.11 1.59 10.37
C TYR A 154 -8.54 0.19 10.54
N ALA A 155 -8.48 -0.31 11.76
CA ALA A 155 -8.02 -1.67 12.05
C ALA A 155 -8.89 -2.72 11.34
N ALA A 156 -10.22 -2.54 11.35
CA ALA A 156 -11.15 -3.43 10.63
C ALA A 156 -10.90 -3.39 9.11
N ALA A 157 -10.78 -2.19 8.51
CA ALA A 157 -10.53 -2.05 7.08
C ALA A 157 -9.21 -2.69 6.65
N LYS A 158 -8.12 -2.44 7.41
CA LYS A 158 -6.78 -2.98 7.10
C LYS A 158 -6.67 -4.47 7.42
N GLY A 159 -7.38 -4.95 8.43
CA GLY A 159 -7.52 -6.39 8.72
C GLY A 159 -8.25 -7.13 7.62
N ALA A 160 -9.34 -6.58 7.10
CA ALA A 160 -10.06 -7.14 5.96
C ALA A 160 -9.16 -7.29 4.72
N ILE A 161 -8.28 -6.30 4.45
CA ILE A 161 -7.32 -6.32 3.33
C ILE A 161 -6.30 -7.44 3.51
N THR A 162 -5.66 -7.56 4.69
CA THR A 162 -4.56 -8.51 4.93
C THR A 162 -5.01 -9.94 5.19
N SER A 163 -6.27 -10.13 5.58
CA SER A 163 -6.85 -11.46 5.85
C SER A 163 -7.78 -11.93 4.73
N GLY A 164 -9.04 -11.52 4.76
CA GLY A 164 -10.08 -12.06 3.88
C GLY A 164 -9.84 -11.74 2.41
N LEU A 165 -9.64 -10.45 2.09
CA LEU A 165 -9.47 -9.99 0.70
C LEU A 165 -8.23 -10.63 0.06
N LEU A 166 -7.05 -10.49 0.67
CA LEU A 166 -5.81 -11.08 0.17
C LEU A 166 -5.95 -12.58 -0.10
N ARG A 167 -6.50 -13.32 0.88
CA ARG A 167 -6.61 -14.78 0.79
C ARG A 167 -7.53 -15.22 -0.33
N THR A 168 -8.60 -14.48 -0.59
CA THR A 168 -9.51 -14.73 -1.71
C THR A 168 -8.85 -14.37 -3.03
N LEU A 169 -8.26 -13.16 -3.13
CA LEU A 169 -7.68 -12.69 -4.40
C LEU A 169 -6.52 -13.56 -4.90
N LYS A 170 -5.69 -14.16 -4.01
CA LYS A 170 -4.66 -15.09 -4.46
C LYS A 170 -5.25 -16.37 -5.07
N ASN A 171 -6.41 -16.82 -4.60
CA ASN A 171 -7.10 -17.99 -5.14
C ASN A 171 -7.76 -17.66 -6.50
N ASP A 172 -8.36 -16.46 -6.60
CA ASP A 172 -8.94 -15.98 -7.86
C ASP A 172 -7.84 -15.76 -8.91
N ALA A 173 -6.69 -15.21 -8.51
CA ALA A 173 -5.52 -15.02 -9.37
C ALA A 173 -4.99 -16.35 -9.93
N ALA A 174 -5.01 -17.42 -9.14
CA ALA A 174 -4.61 -18.76 -9.60
C ALA A 174 -5.49 -19.29 -10.74
N GLN A 175 -6.77 -18.88 -10.81
CA GLN A 175 -7.68 -19.24 -11.92
C GLN A 175 -7.36 -18.45 -13.20
N ILE A 176 -6.72 -17.29 -13.09
CA ILE A 176 -6.27 -16.49 -14.24
C ILE A 176 -5.07 -17.17 -14.92
N GLY A 177 -4.09 -17.60 -14.13
CA GLY A 177 -2.88 -18.27 -14.61
C GLY A 177 -1.73 -18.20 -13.62
N ASN A 178 -0.68 -18.97 -13.87
CA ASN A 178 0.48 -19.12 -12.99
C ASN A 178 1.38 -17.85 -12.91
N GLY A 179 1.13 -16.86 -13.77
CA GLY A 179 1.89 -15.60 -13.80
C GLY A 179 1.21 -14.46 -13.04
N VAL A 180 0.15 -14.71 -12.25
CA VAL A 180 -0.55 -13.67 -11.50
C VAL A 180 -0.38 -13.92 -10.00
N ARG A 181 0.21 -12.97 -9.30
CA ARG A 181 0.50 -13.05 -7.86
C ARG A 181 -0.20 -11.93 -7.09
N VAL A 182 -0.62 -12.23 -5.86
CA VAL A 182 -1.24 -11.24 -4.96
C VAL A 182 -0.61 -11.40 -3.58
N ASN A 183 0.02 -10.33 -3.09
CA ASN A 183 0.63 -10.29 -1.76
C ASN A 183 0.23 -8.99 -1.04
N ALA A 184 0.57 -8.89 0.22
CA ALA A 184 0.37 -7.68 1.01
C ALA A 184 1.62 -7.30 1.81
N ILE A 185 1.75 -6.02 2.09
CA ILE A 185 2.70 -5.46 3.06
C ILE A 185 1.88 -4.82 4.17
N ALA A 186 2.26 -5.06 5.41
CA ALA A 186 1.65 -4.46 6.59
C ALA A 186 2.67 -3.55 7.30
N PRO A 187 2.75 -2.27 6.92
CA PRO A 187 3.62 -1.33 7.60
C PRO A 187 3.15 -1.07 9.03
N GLY A 188 4.11 -0.97 9.95
CA GLY A 188 3.91 -0.38 11.26
C GLY A 188 4.12 1.14 11.23
N TRP A 189 4.55 1.71 12.34
CA TRP A 189 4.85 3.12 12.45
C TRP A 189 5.98 3.52 11.51
N THR A 190 5.61 4.19 10.43
CA THR A 190 6.51 4.61 9.35
C THR A 190 6.61 6.12 9.34
N VAL A 191 7.84 6.64 9.36
CA VAL A 191 8.13 8.09 9.37
C VAL A 191 9.18 8.42 8.33
N SER A 192 8.93 9.51 7.58
CA SER A 192 9.92 10.03 6.64
C SER A 192 11.12 10.63 7.38
N GLN A 193 12.31 10.60 6.75
CA GLN A 193 13.51 11.22 7.29
C GLN A 193 13.27 12.71 7.59
N LYS A 194 12.59 13.42 6.68
CA LYS A 194 12.20 14.83 6.89
C LYS A 194 11.49 15.05 8.22
N ARG A 195 10.54 14.18 8.58
CA ARG A 195 9.80 14.32 9.84
C ARG A 195 10.66 13.97 11.06
N ILE A 196 11.66 13.11 10.88
CA ILE A 196 12.66 12.83 11.93
C ILE A 196 13.52 14.07 12.15
N ASP A 197 13.99 14.71 11.07
CA ASP A 197 14.83 15.90 11.11
C ASP A 197 14.10 17.14 11.66
N GLU A 198 12.79 17.26 11.41
CA GLU A 198 11.91 18.29 11.98
C GLU A 198 11.67 18.12 13.50
N GLY A 199 12.11 16.99 14.05
CA GLY A 199 11.98 16.67 15.47
C GLY A 199 10.73 15.87 15.82
N ILE A 200 10.91 14.60 16.17
CA ILE A 200 9.86 13.76 16.74
C ILE A 200 10.09 13.68 18.25
N ASP A 201 9.02 13.82 19.01
CA ASP A 201 9.04 13.59 20.46
C ASP A 201 9.61 12.19 20.77
N GLN A 202 10.80 12.18 21.39
CA GLN A 202 11.51 10.95 21.73
C GLN A 202 10.75 10.08 22.73
N SER A 203 9.94 10.68 23.60
CA SER A 203 9.08 9.94 24.53
C SER A 203 8.01 9.14 23.76
N ARG A 204 7.44 9.75 22.71
CA ARG A 204 6.50 9.09 21.81
C ARG A 204 7.17 7.96 21.02
N VAL A 205 8.37 8.17 20.50
CA VAL A 205 9.14 7.12 19.81
C VAL A 205 9.41 5.95 20.73
N LYS A 206 9.89 6.21 21.95
CA LYS A 206 10.14 5.18 22.97
C LYS A 206 8.89 4.37 23.30
N ARG A 207 7.74 5.03 23.44
CA ARG A 207 6.45 4.36 23.68
C ARG A 207 6.04 3.49 22.49
N ILE A 208 6.11 4.01 21.27
CA ILE A 208 5.74 3.29 20.06
C ILE A 208 6.63 2.05 19.86
N THR A 209 7.94 2.20 20.06
CA THR A 209 8.91 1.11 19.85
C THR A 209 9.01 0.15 21.04
N SER A 210 8.28 0.38 22.13
CA SER A 210 8.36 -0.47 23.32
C SER A 210 8.01 -1.93 23.06
N THR A 211 7.04 -2.17 22.15
CA THR A 211 6.61 -3.52 21.75
C THR A 211 7.39 -4.11 20.56
N MET A 212 8.34 -3.36 20.00
CA MET A 212 9.16 -3.79 18.86
C MET A 212 10.49 -4.38 19.33
N SER A 213 10.95 -5.45 18.68
CA SER A 213 12.30 -5.99 18.89
C SER A 213 13.36 -5.02 18.40
N LEU A 214 13.17 -4.44 17.21
CA LEU A 214 14.00 -3.35 16.71
C LEU A 214 13.47 -2.02 17.28
N LYS A 215 14.22 -1.39 18.18
CA LYS A 215 13.83 -0.16 18.86
C LYS A 215 13.92 1.09 17.96
N LYS A 216 13.43 0.99 16.73
CA LYS A 216 13.44 2.07 15.73
C LYS A 216 12.13 2.06 14.92
N LEU A 217 11.75 3.22 14.41
CA LEU A 217 10.61 3.36 13.49
C LEU A 217 11.00 2.89 12.09
N ALA A 218 10.02 2.39 11.32
CA ALA A 218 10.22 2.09 9.91
C ALA A 218 10.30 3.39 9.09
N ARG A 219 11.00 3.31 7.96
CA ARG A 219 11.04 4.37 6.94
C ARG A 219 10.22 3.94 5.72
N PRO A 220 9.73 4.89 4.91
CA PRO A 220 9.04 4.57 3.66
C PRO A 220 9.87 3.68 2.72
N GLU A 221 11.20 3.80 2.73
CA GLU A 221 12.12 2.97 1.95
C GLU A 221 12.06 1.49 2.35
N ASP A 222 11.83 1.19 3.64
CA ASP A 222 11.67 -0.20 4.12
C ASP A 222 10.42 -0.85 3.50
N VAL A 223 9.35 -0.05 3.31
CA VAL A 223 8.11 -0.48 2.62
C VAL A 223 8.35 -0.61 1.11
N ALA A 224 9.03 0.37 0.49
CA ALA A 224 9.31 0.37 -0.94
C ALA A 224 10.19 -0.83 -1.36
N ASN A 225 11.22 -1.16 -0.60
CA ASN A 225 12.08 -2.33 -0.86
C ASN A 225 11.29 -3.64 -0.83
N SER A 226 10.36 -3.77 0.11
CA SER A 226 9.48 -4.95 0.17
C SER A 226 8.48 -4.98 -1.00
N ALA A 227 7.99 -3.81 -1.45
CA ALA A 227 7.12 -3.72 -2.61
C ALA A 227 7.85 -4.13 -3.90
N ILE A 228 9.09 -3.69 -4.10
CA ILE A 228 9.96 -4.10 -5.21
C ILE A 228 10.17 -5.62 -5.19
N MET A 229 10.55 -6.19 -4.05
CA MET A 229 10.74 -7.63 -3.90
C MET A 229 9.48 -8.41 -4.29
N LEU A 230 8.30 -8.01 -3.78
CA LEU A 230 7.04 -8.71 -4.06
C LEU A 230 6.53 -8.48 -5.50
N ALA A 231 6.90 -7.36 -6.13
CA ALA A 231 6.55 -7.08 -7.52
C ALA A 231 7.39 -7.91 -8.50
N SER A 232 8.65 -8.18 -8.18
CA SER A 232 9.61 -8.87 -9.02
C SER A 232 9.33 -10.38 -9.11
N ASP A 233 9.29 -10.91 -10.31
CA ASP A 233 9.17 -12.36 -10.55
C ASP A 233 10.49 -13.08 -10.27
N SER A 234 11.63 -12.45 -10.56
CA SER A 234 12.96 -13.03 -10.29
C SER A 234 13.25 -13.18 -8.79
N LEU A 235 12.70 -12.27 -7.95
CA LEU A 235 12.92 -12.28 -6.50
C LEU A 235 11.84 -13.05 -5.73
N SER A 236 10.60 -13.06 -6.22
CA SER A 236 9.45 -13.59 -5.50
C SER A 236 8.41 -14.33 -6.36
N GLY A 237 8.81 -14.86 -7.51
CA GLY A 237 7.92 -15.53 -8.46
C GLY A 237 7.14 -16.73 -7.90
N HIS A 238 7.57 -17.28 -6.76
CA HIS A 238 6.85 -18.37 -6.06
C HIS A 238 6.22 -17.91 -4.74
N ILE A 239 6.06 -16.58 -4.54
CA ILE A 239 5.44 -15.99 -3.35
C ILE A 239 4.08 -15.39 -3.74
N THR A 240 3.00 -15.93 -3.18
CA THR A 240 1.64 -15.39 -3.30
C THR A 240 0.82 -15.64 -2.03
N GLY A 241 -0.11 -14.75 -1.71
CA GLY A 241 -0.95 -14.82 -0.51
C GLY A 241 -0.22 -14.53 0.79
N GLN A 242 0.97 -13.92 0.75
CA GLN A 242 1.76 -13.59 1.93
C GLN A 242 1.52 -12.17 2.40
N VAL A 243 1.63 -11.97 3.70
CA VAL A 243 1.70 -10.65 4.35
C VAL A 243 3.10 -10.46 4.89
N ILE A 244 3.79 -9.42 4.42
CA ILE A 244 5.09 -9.03 4.95
C ILE A 244 4.91 -7.86 5.91
N GLU A 245 5.23 -8.09 7.16
CA GLU A 245 5.16 -7.06 8.20
C GLU A 245 6.44 -6.24 8.26
N ILE A 246 6.32 -4.93 8.06
CA ILE A 246 7.42 -3.98 8.23
C ILE A 246 7.23 -3.29 9.58
N ALA A 247 7.43 -4.06 10.64
CA ALA A 247 6.98 -3.72 11.99
C ALA A 247 8.10 -3.76 13.05
N GLY A 248 9.34 -4.01 12.65
CA GLY A 248 10.46 -4.09 13.60
C GLY A 248 10.32 -5.20 14.64
N GLY A 249 9.57 -6.27 14.33
CA GLY A 249 9.30 -7.36 15.26
C GLY A 249 8.26 -7.01 16.32
N MET A 250 7.26 -6.18 15.98
CA MET A 250 6.13 -5.89 16.88
C MET A 250 5.35 -7.18 17.16
N GLU A 251 5.07 -7.45 18.42
CA GLU A 251 4.33 -8.63 18.84
C GLU A 251 2.87 -8.34 19.28
N GLY A 252 2.43 -7.09 19.18
CA GLY A 252 1.11 -6.68 19.65
C GLY A 252 0.90 -6.75 21.16
N ARG A 253 1.93 -7.12 21.93
CA ARG A 253 1.87 -7.14 23.39
C ARG A 253 2.15 -5.77 23.99
N LEU A 254 1.38 -5.41 25.03
CA LEU A 254 1.67 -4.24 25.81
C LEU A 254 2.87 -4.55 26.72
N VAL A 255 4.01 -3.97 26.45
CA VAL A 255 5.16 -4.00 27.38
C VAL A 255 4.96 -2.86 28.38
N THR A 256 4.47 -3.20 29.56
CA THR A 256 4.46 -2.27 30.70
C THR A 256 5.90 -1.92 31.01
N GLY A 257 6.22 -0.64 30.92
CA GLY A 257 7.59 -0.17 30.99
C GLY A 257 8.31 -0.69 32.24
N THR A 258 9.50 -1.18 32.02
CA THR A 258 10.51 -1.23 33.09
C THR A 258 10.71 0.17 33.59
N LYS A 259 10.45 0.38 34.88
CA LYS A 259 10.70 1.63 35.62
C LYS A 259 12.12 2.13 35.41
#